data_ed0bba6d24cfad206a9fa0865c2a8bd2
#
_entry.id   ed0bba6d24cfad206a9fa0865c2a8bd2
#
_cell.length_a   1.000
_cell.length_b   1.000
_cell.length_c   1.000
_cell.angle_alpha   90.00
_cell.angle_beta   90.00
_cell.angle_gamma   90.00
#
_symmetry.space_group_name_H-M   'P 1'
#
loop_
_entity.id
_entity.type
_entity.pdbx_description
1 polymer ?
#
loop_
_entity_poly.entity_id
_entity_poly.type
_entity_poly.pdbx_seq_one_letter_code
_entity_poly.pdbx_strand_id
1 'polypeptide(L)'
;MILKGNIVDICNRKIYKGEVTIENGKIKAIVKKDCEENHFILPGFIDAHIHIESSMLVPSEFAKIAVNHGTVATVSDPHEIANVLGVKGVEFMIENGKKTPFKFNFGAPSCVPATSFESAGAVIDSDAIKTLMANPDIKYLAEMMNYPGVIYDDAEVLRKIEWAKHYNKPVDGHAPGLRGDDLTKYISAGISTDHECFTYDEGLEKLQKGMKVIIREGSAAKNFDALIDLLNEHYRNMMFCSDDKHPDDLLLGHINQLCARAVAKGVDVFKVLQSACVNPVRHYGLDVGLLNVGDNADCIVVEDLKDFKTLQTYINGELVYGDGVSRIKHVEFENLNNFNTSKKEVSDFRLESQVHKIRVIECVDGELVTNELVEDATIEAGNLVSNIKTDVLKMTVVNRYQNDTPAIAFIKNFGLKEGAIASSVGHDSHNIIAVGVSDEAICKAVNLLVENEGGICAVSNSEEKVVALPVAGIMSDKSATIIGKQYSDLDKMAKQLGSTLHAPYMSLSFMALLVIPALKLSDKGLFNGGTFEFTSVEVLD
;
A
#
# COMPACT_ATOMS: atom_id res chain seq x y z
N MET A 1 -5.16 -33.85 13.61
CA MET A 1 -5.22 -32.84 14.68
C MET A 1 -6.67 -32.50 14.98
N ILE A 2 -7.01 -32.15 16.21
CA ILE A 2 -8.37 -31.74 16.59
C ILE A 2 -8.28 -30.40 17.31
N LEU A 3 -9.05 -29.42 16.80
CA LEU A 3 -9.26 -28.13 17.48
C LEU A 3 -10.61 -28.16 18.17
N LYS A 4 -10.68 -27.62 19.38
CA LYS A 4 -11.91 -27.54 20.19
C LYS A 4 -12.20 -26.10 20.55
N GLY A 5 -13.47 -25.71 20.64
CA GLY A 5 -13.86 -24.35 21.00
C GLY A 5 -15.25 -23.97 20.49
N ASN A 6 -15.52 -22.68 20.49
CA ASN A 6 -16.72 -22.10 19.86
C ASN A 6 -16.50 -21.97 18.34
N ILE A 7 -17.16 -22.81 17.58
CA ILE A 7 -17.07 -22.80 16.11
C ILE A 7 -17.97 -21.70 15.56
N VAL A 8 -17.40 -20.82 14.75
CA VAL A 8 -18.11 -19.71 14.12
C VAL A 8 -18.48 -20.09 12.69
N ASP A 9 -19.70 -20.52 12.49
CA ASP A 9 -20.28 -20.81 11.17
C ASP A 9 -20.84 -19.50 10.59
N ILE A 10 -20.03 -18.83 9.78
CA ILE A 10 -20.36 -17.52 9.20
C ILE A 10 -21.55 -17.65 8.24
N CYS A 11 -21.56 -18.67 7.40
CA CYS A 11 -22.59 -18.85 6.37
C CYS A 11 -23.98 -19.07 6.97
N ASN A 12 -24.07 -19.84 8.05
CA ASN A 12 -25.32 -20.12 8.76
C ASN A 12 -25.59 -19.17 9.93
N ARG A 13 -24.68 -18.22 10.21
CA ARG A 13 -24.77 -17.23 11.30
C ARG A 13 -25.01 -17.89 12.66
N LYS A 14 -24.18 -18.91 13.00
CA LYS A 14 -24.29 -19.69 14.22
C LYS A 14 -22.94 -19.80 14.92
N ILE A 15 -22.99 -19.80 16.24
CA ILE A 15 -21.85 -20.14 17.10
C ILE A 15 -22.27 -21.30 17.99
N TYR A 16 -21.43 -22.32 18.02
CA TYR A 16 -21.68 -23.50 18.84
C TYR A 16 -20.37 -24.16 19.30
N LYS A 17 -20.37 -24.79 20.45
CA LYS A 17 -19.24 -25.59 20.95
C LYS A 17 -19.06 -26.83 20.08
N GLY A 18 -17.80 -27.14 19.73
CA GLY A 18 -17.53 -28.28 18.85
C GLY A 18 -16.06 -28.59 18.70
N GLU A 19 -15.83 -29.62 17.88
CA GLU A 19 -14.51 -30.10 17.47
C GLU A 19 -14.35 -30.02 15.95
N VAL A 20 -13.22 -29.49 15.50
CA VAL A 20 -12.79 -29.47 14.09
C VAL A 20 -11.65 -30.48 13.94
N THR A 21 -11.88 -31.55 13.20
CA THR A 21 -10.85 -32.54 12.87
C THR A 21 -10.17 -32.18 11.57
N ILE A 22 -8.84 -32.08 11.62
CA ILE A 22 -7.99 -31.75 10.47
C ILE A 22 -7.09 -32.94 10.16
N GLU A 23 -7.12 -33.38 8.90
CA GLU A 23 -6.26 -34.44 8.36
C GLU A 23 -5.76 -34.05 6.96
N ASN A 24 -4.45 -34.27 6.72
CA ASN A 24 -3.79 -33.98 5.44
C ASN A 24 -4.05 -32.55 4.92
N GLY A 25 -3.98 -31.58 5.82
CA GLY A 25 -4.17 -30.17 5.48
C GLY A 25 -5.62 -29.74 5.27
N LYS A 26 -6.60 -30.65 5.38
CA LYS A 26 -8.03 -30.40 5.13
C LYS A 26 -8.89 -30.62 6.35
N ILE A 27 -10.02 -29.96 6.39
CA ILE A 27 -11.05 -30.16 7.41
C ILE A 27 -11.80 -31.46 7.05
N LYS A 28 -11.61 -32.49 7.87
CA LYS A 28 -12.25 -33.80 7.71
C LYS A 28 -13.65 -33.85 8.30
N ALA A 29 -13.84 -33.25 9.48
CA ALA A 29 -15.12 -33.26 10.17
C ALA A 29 -15.25 -32.03 11.07
N ILE A 30 -16.48 -31.56 11.22
CA ILE A 30 -16.88 -30.56 12.20
C ILE A 30 -18.05 -31.16 12.99
N VAL A 31 -17.85 -31.33 14.27
CA VAL A 31 -18.83 -32.03 15.14
C VAL A 31 -19.23 -31.11 16.29
N LYS A 32 -20.55 -30.90 16.45
CA LYS A 32 -21.09 -30.22 17.63
C LYS A 32 -20.88 -31.10 18.84
N LYS A 33 -20.14 -30.61 19.84
CA LYS A 33 -19.76 -31.34 21.02
C LYS A 33 -19.40 -30.37 22.15
N ASP A 34 -19.81 -30.62 23.35
CA ASP A 34 -19.42 -29.84 24.52
C ASP A 34 -17.91 -29.93 24.75
N CYS A 35 -17.29 -28.82 25.04
CA CYS A 35 -15.87 -28.68 25.36
C CYS A 35 -15.67 -27.59 26.42
N GLU A 36 -14.52 -27.61 27.10
CA GLU A 36 -14.21 -26.65 28.16
C GLU A 36 -13.67 -25.33 27.58
N GLU A 37 -13.08 -25.39 26.39
CA GLU A 37 -12.47 -24.27 25.70
C GLU A 37 -13.51 -23.18 25.40
N ASN A 38 -13.14 -21.92 25.66
CA ASN A 38 -14.01 -20.76 25.47
C ASN A 38 -13.59 -19.85 24.30
N HIS A 39 -12.40 -20.08 23.74
CA HIS A 39 -11.95 -19.37 22.53
C HIS A 39 -12.80 -19.71 21.29
N PHE A 40 -12.63 -18.94 20.22
CA PHE A 40 -13.41 -19.08 19.00
C PHE A 40 -12.55 -19.59 17.85
N ILE A 41 -13.12 -20.47 17.03
CA ILE A 41 -12.51 -21.02 15.81
C ILE A 41 -13.30 -20.47 14.63
N LEU A 42 -12.61 -19.78 13.70
CA LEU A 42 -13.21 -19.15 12.52
C LEU A 42 -12.25 -19.24 11.32
N PRO A 43 -12.73 -19.01 10.07
CA PRO A 43 -11.85 -18.89 8.91
C PRO A 43 -10.82 -17.79 9.12
N GLY A 44 -9.63 -17.94 8.52
CA GLY A 44 -8.62 -16.89 8.58
C GLY A 44 -9.05 -15.60 7.89
N PHE A 45 -8.52 -14.48 8.35
CA PHE A 45 -8.74 -13.18 7.71
C PHE A 45 -8.00 -13.09 6.38
N ILE A 46 -8.55 -12.31 5.46
CA ILE A 46 -7.96 -12.03 4.16
C ILE A 46 -7.87 -10.52 3.98
N ASP A 47 -6.70 -10.04 3.61
CA ASP A 47 -6.52 -8.68 3.15
C ASP A 47 -6.90 -8.61 1.67
N ALA A 48 -7.96 -7.88 1.35
CA ALA A 48 -8.55 -7.88 0.02
C ALA A 48 -7.86 -6.95 -0.99
N HIS A 49 -6.92 -6.13 -0.54
CA HIS A 49 -6.06 -5.30 -1.38
C HIS A 49 -4.87 -4.77 -0.58
N ILE A 50 -3.65 -5.03 -1.03
CA ILE A 50 -2.43 -4.57 -0.36
C ILE A 50 -1.26 -4.43 -1.34
N HIS A 51 -0.45 -3.38 -1.12
CA HIS A 51 0.91 -3.26 -1.64
C HIS A 51 1.87 -3.74 -0.54
N ILE A 52 2.33 -4.99 -0.64
CA ILE A 52 3.23 -5.59 0.37
C ILE A 52 4.49 -4.75 0.54
N GLU A 53 4.96 -4.18 -0.55
CA GLU A 53 6.15 -3.32 -0.65
C GLU A 53 6.06 -2.11 0.29
N SER A 54 4.89 -1.54 0.51
CA SER A 54 4.67 -0.42 1.44
C SER A 54 4.98 -0.78 2.89
N SER A 55 4.93 -2.07 3.23
CA SER A 55 5.44 -2.56 4.52
C SER A 55 6.97 -2.61 4.61
N MET A 56 7.68 -2.27 3.53
CA MET A 56 9.13 -2.39 3.39
C MET A 56 9.67 -3.82 3.60
N LEU A 57 8.81 -4.81 3.45
CA LEU A 57 9.11 -6.22 3.66
C LEU A 57 8.91 -7.01 2.36
N VAL A 58 9.77 -7.99 2.12
CA VAL A 58 9.49 -9.00 1.10
C VAL A 58 8.34 -9.90 1.54
N PRO A 59 7.62 -10.57 0.61
CA PRO A 59 6.45 -11.40 0.96
C PRO A 59 6.70 -12.40 2.09
N SER A 60 7.85 -13.08 2.09
CA SER A 60 8.17 -14.07 3.12
C SER A 60 8.34 -13.47 4.53
N GLU A 61 8.81 -12.23 4.65
CA GLU A 61 8.90 -11.54 5.95
C GLU A 61 7.57 -10.90 6.34
N PHE A 62 6.80 -10.38 5.39
CA PHE A 62 5.44 -9.92 5.61
C PHE A 62 4.55 -11.04 6.20
N ALA A 63 4.61 -12.24 5.61
CA ALA A 63 3.84 -13.40 6.06
C ALA A 63 4.03 -13.70 7.56
N LYS A 64 5.27 -13.54 8.09
CA LYS A 64 5.57 -13.79 9.50
C LYS A 64 4.79 -12.88 10.45
N ILE A 65 4.50 -11.66 10.04
CA ILE A 65 3.73 -10.71 10.85
C ILE A 65 2.23 -10.88 10.60
N ALA A 66 1.81 -11.02 9.36
CA ALA A 66 0.40 -11.14 9.01
C ALA A 66 -0.30 -12.30 9.74
N VAL A 67 0.39 -13.45 9.88
CA VAL A 67 -0.18 -14.61 10.62
C VAL A 67 -0.33 -14.35 12.12
N ASN A 68 0.42 -13.41 12.71
CA ASN A 68 0.25 -13.06 14.13
C ASN A 68 -1.10 -12.38 14.38
N HIS A 69 -1.66 -11.78 13.34
CA HIS A 69 -2.95 -11.10 13.36
C HIS A 69 -4.09 -11.94 12.78
N GLY A 70 -3.83 -13.23 12.48
CA GLY A 70 -4.84 -14.14 11.95
C GLY A 70 -5.10 -13.98 10.44
N THR A 71 -4.30 -13.19 9.72
CA THR A 71 -4.39 -13.12 8.27
C THR A 71 -3.71 -14.35 7.65
N VAL A 72 -4.41 -15.04 6.76
CA VAL A 72 -3.93 -16.26 6.10
C VAL A 72 -3.66 -16.08 4.61
N ALA A 73 -4.22 -15.02 4.03
CA ALA A 73 -4.07 -14.71 2.63
C ALA A 73 -4.16 -13.20 2.35
N THR A 74 -3.59 -12.79 1.21
CA THR A 74 -3.71 -11.43 0.67
C THR A 74 -4.11 -11.50 -0.80
N VAL A 75 -4.77 -10.43 -1.27
CA VAL A 75 -4.91 -10.04 -2.67
C VAL A 75 -3.93 -8.88 -2.86
N SER A 76 -2.81 -9.13 -3.53
CA SER A 76 -1.67 -8.23 -3.53
C SER A 76 -1.41 -7.67 -4.92
N ASP A 77 -1.33 -6.34 -5.01
CA ASP A 77 -0.90 -5.66 -6.23
C ASP A 77 0.60 -5.32 -6.13
N PRO A 78 1.48 -5.96 -6.91
CA PRO A 78 2.90 -5.73 -6.88
C PRO A 78 3.34 -4.60 -7.84
N HIS A 79 2.54 -3.56 -8.04
CA HIS A 79 2.89 -2.50 -9.00
C HIS A 79 4.07 -1.66 -8.54
N GLU A 80 4.33 -1.58 -7.25
CA GLU A 80 5.44 -0.82 -6.70
C GLU A 80 6.79 -1.39 -7.16
N ILE A 81 7.03 -2.67 -6.93
CA ILE A 81 8.24 -3.32 -7.44
C ILE A 81 8.23 -3.40 -8.97
N ALA A 82 7.06 -3.47 -9.59
CA ALA A 82 6.93 -3.50 -11.04
C ALA A 82 7.34 -2.16 -11.68
N ASN A 83 7.12 -1.03 -11.03
CA ASN A 83 7.63 0.27 -11.46
C ASN A 83 9.16 0.31 -11.49
N VAL A 84 9.83 -0.47 -10.63
CA VAL A 84 11.30 -0.54 -10.57
C VAL A 84 11.88 -1.60 -11.52
N LEU A 85 11.29 -2.80 -11.55
CA LEU A 85 11.88 -4.00 -12.18
C LEU A 85 10.99 -4.64 -13.26
N GLY A 86 9.81 -4.08 -13.53
CA GLY A 86 8.85 -4.62 -14.50
C GLY A 86 8.36 -6.01 -14.13
N VAL A 87 8.15 -6.83 -15.15
CA VAL A 87 7.68 -8.23 -14.98
C VAL A 87 8.58 -9.03 -14.04
N LYS A 88 9.90 -8.79 -14.05
CA LYS A 88 10.84 -9.47 -13.13
C LYS A 88 10.55 -9.17 -11.66
N GLY A 89 10.09 -7.95 -11.34
CA GLY A 89 9.65 -7.59 -10.00
C GLY A 89 8.43 -8.41 -9.57
N VAL A 90 7.44 -8.53 -10.45
CA VAL A 90 6.24 -9.36 -10.20
C VAL A 90 6.61 -10.82 -9.97
N GLU A 91 7.49 -11.37 -10.82
CA GLU A 91 7.99 -12.74 -10.69
C GLU A 91 8.73 -12.95 -9.37
N PHE A 92 9.55 -11.99 -8.93
CA PHE A 92 10.23 -12.03 -7.63
C PHE A 92 9.23 -12.13 -6.47
N MET A 93 8.17 -11.32 -6.47
CA MET A 93 7.14 -11.35 -5.43
C MET A 93 6.44 -12.71 -5.37
N ILE A 94 6.08 -13.27 -6.53
CA ILE A 94 5.46 -14.59 -6.63
C ILE A 94 6.40 -15.66 -6.09
N GLU A 95 7.64 -15.72 -6.56
CA GLU A 95 8.59 -16.77 -6.18
C GLU A 95 9.04 -16.67 -4.71
N ASN A 96 9.17 -15.46 -4.17
CA ASN A 96 9.44 -15.27 -2.74
C ASN A 96 8.23 -15.73 -1.89
N GLY A 97 7.01 -15.35 -2.28
CA GLY A 97 5.77 -15.74 -1.59
C GLY A 97 5.55 -17.25 -1.56
N LYS A 98 5.81 -17.96 -2.67
CA LYS A 98 5.67 -19.42 -2.77
C LYS A 98 6.55 -20.21 -1.80
N LYS A 99 7.61 -19.63 -1.29
CA LYS A 99 8.50 -20.29 -0.34
C LYS A 99 7.92 -20.33 1.09
N THR A 100 6.73 -19.78 1.31
CA THR A 100 6.03 -19.78 2.60
C THR A 100 4.68 -20.47 2.51
N PRO A 101 4.10 -20.94 3.61
CA PRO A 101 2.74 -21.48 3.59
C PRO A 101 1.65 -20.41 3.45
N PHE A 102 1.97 -19.13 3.58
CA PHE A 102 1.02 -18.01 3.46
C PHE A 102 0.48 -17.90 2.03
N LYS A 103 -0.79 -17.59 1.88
CA LYS A 103 -1.47 -17.60 0.58
C LYS A 103 -1.48 -16.23 -0.08
N PHE A 104 -0.42 -15.91 -0.80
CA PHE A 104 -0.36 -14.71 -1.63
C PHE A 104 -1.13 -14.91 -2.93
N ASN A 105 -1.95 -13.93 -3.29
CA ASN A 105 -2.70 -13.91 -4.54
C ASN A 105 -2.34 -12.62 -5.30
N PHE A 106 -1.32 -12.70 -6.14
CA PHE A 106 -0.81 -11.55 -6.88
C PHE A 106 -1.66 -11.21 -8.10
N GLY A 107 -1.82 -9.90 -8.34
CA GLY A 107 -2.38 -9.32 -9.56
C GLY A 107 -1.30 -9.02 -10.61
N ALA A 108 -1.73 -8.78 -11.85
CA ALA A 108 -0.89 -8.17 -12.87
C ALA A 108 -1.05 -6.66 -12.79
N PRO A 109 0.04 -5.89 -12.56
CA PRO A 109 -0.02 -4.44 -12.45
C PRO A 109 -0.56 -3.78 -13.73
N SER A 110 -1.64 -3.03 -13.64
CA SER A 110 -2.31 -2.44 -14.80
C SER A 110 -1.68 -1.14 -15.29
N CYS A 111 -1.07 -0.38 -14.37
CA CYS A 111 -0.60 0.99 -14.61
C CYS A 111 0.88 1.14 -14.21
N VAL A 112 1.80 0.67 -15.07
CA VAL A 112 3.25 0.77 -14.88
C VAL A 112 3.88 1.34 -16.17
N PRO A 113 4.41 2.58 -16.13
CA PRO A 113 4.27 3.57 -15.04
C PRO A 113 2.84 4.09 -14.90
N ALA A 114 2.55 4.77 -13.78
CA ALA A 114 1.26 5.41 -13.56
C ALA A 114 1.01 6.52 -14.60
N THR A 115 2.04 7.27 -14.96
CA THR A 115 2.00 8.31 -16.00
C THR A 115 3.26 8.32 -16.86
N SER A 116 3.20 8.97 -18.03
CA SER A 116 4.37 9.27 -18.89
C SER A 116 5.14 10.52 -18.46
N PHE A 117 4.67 11.26 -17.44
CA PHE A 117 5.27 12.50 -16.97
C PHE A 117 6.37 12.30 -15.90
N GLU A 118 6.73 11.06 -15.63
CA GLU A 118 7.79 10.67 -14.72
C GLU A 118 8.64 9.56 -15.32
N SER A 119 9.82 9.32 -14.77
CA SER A 119 10.67 8.21 -15.16
C SER A 119 10.48 7.04 -14.19
N ALA A 120 10.16 5.88 -14.73
CA ALA A 120 10.10 4.63 -14.00
C ALA A 120 11.18 3.65 -14.50
N GLY A 121 11.43 2.60 -13.74
CA GLY A 121 12.41 1.58 -14.09
C GLY A 121 11.95 0.65 -15.20
N ALA A 122 10.63 0.56 -15.46
CA ALA A 122 10.07 -0.33 -16.46
C ALA A 122 8.70 0.16 -16.98
N VAL A 123 8.25 -0.50 -18.04
CA VAL A 123 6.89 -0.33 -18.61
C VAL A 123 6.24 -1.71 -18.72
N ILE A 124 4.99 -1.82 -18.28
CA ILE A 124 4.14 -3.00 -18.48
C ILE A 124 3.01 -2.64 -19.43
N ASP A 125 3.20 -2.98 -20.71
CA ASP A 125 2.22 -2.78 -21.76
C ASP A 125 1.19 -3.92 -21.84
N SER A 126 0.24 -3.84 -22.77
CA SER A 126 -0.80 -4.85 -22.93
C SER A 126 -0.27 -6.22 -23.37
N ASP A 127 0.89 -6.33 -24.02
CA ASP A 127 1.51 -7.59 -24.38
C ASP A 127 2.17 -8.25 -23.15
N ALA A 128 2.80 -7.46 -22.28
CA ALA A 128 3.28 -7.92 -20.98
C ALA A 128 2.10 -8.37 -20.07
N ILE A 129 1.01 -7.60 -20.04
CA ILE A 129 -0.23 -8.00 -19.32
C ILE A 129 -0.78 -9.31 -19.86
N LYS A 130 -0.83 -9.52 -21.19
CA LYS A 130 -1.23 -10.80 -21.77
C LYS A 130 -0.41 -11.96 -21.23
N THR A 131 0.90 -11.78 -21.15
CA THR A 131 1.84 -12.80 -20.64
C THR A 131 1.59 -13.08 -19.16
N LEU A 132 1.45 -12.04 -18.35
CA LEU A 132 1.14 -12.15 -16.92
C LEU A 132 -0.24 -12.81 -16.70
N MET A 133 -1.28 -12.43 -17.46
CA MET A 133 -2.60 -13.02 -17.34
C MET A 133 -2.63 -14.51 -17.69
N ALA A 134 -1.74 -14.98 -18.57
CA ALA A 134 -1.60 -16.40 -18.86
C ALA A 134 -0.98 -17.21 -17.71
N ASN A 135 -0.28 -16.55 -16.79
CA ASN A 135 0.33 -17.20 -15.63
C ASN A 135 -0.76 -17.60 -14.60
N PRO A 136 -0.84 -18.88 -14.17
CA PRO A 136 -1.81 -19.34 -13.16
C PRO A 136 -1.61 -18.73 -11.77
N ASP A 137 -0.41 -18.22 -11.47
CA ASP A 137 -0.09 -17.57 -10.19
C ASP A 137 -0.64 -16.13 -10.11
N ILE A 138 -0.89 -15.49 -11.25
CA ILE A 138 -1.60 -14.22 -11.33
C ILE A 138 -3.10 -14.47 -11.24
N LYS A 139 -3.77 -13.82 -10.29
CA LYS A 139 -5.19 -14.08 -9.98
C LYS A 139 -6.15 -13.06 -10.56
N TYR A 140 -5.72 -11.82 -10.82
CA TYR A 140 -6.55 -10.72 -11.28
C TYR A 140 -5.72 -9.67 -12.02
N LEU A 141 -6.36 -8.75 -12.72
CA LEU A 141 -5.74 -7.51 -13.17
C LEU A 141 -5.84 -6.52 -12.02
N ALA A 142 -4.69 -6.08 -11.53
CA ALA A 142 -4.59 -5.19 -10.40
C ALA A 142 -5.15 -3.81 -10.71
N GLU A 143 -5.28 -2.98 -9.70
CA GLU A 143 -6.04 -1.74 -9.72
C GLU A 143 -5.86 -0.89 -10.99
N MET A 144 -7.00 -0.57 -11.61
CA MET A 144 -7.04 0.26 -12.81
C MET A 144 -7.08 1.75 -12.43
N MET A 145 -5.92 2.29 -12.05
CA MET A 145 -5.76 3.70 -11.67
C MET A 145 -6.02 4.66 -12.84
N ASN A 146 -5.74 4.22 -14.08
CA ASN A 146 -6.00 5.03 -15.27
C ASN A 146 -7.50 4.99 -15.65
N TYR A 147 -8.39 5.39 -14.70
CA TYR A 147 -9.81 5.49 -15.01
C TYR A 147 -10.12 6.52 -16.12
N PRO A 148 -9.37 7.64 -16.29
CA PRO A 148 -9.58 8.49 -17.46
C PRO A 148 -9.38 7.76 -18.77
N GLY A 149 -8.35 6.90 -18.87
CA GLY A 149 -8.13 6.07 -20.06
C GLY A 149 -9.30 5.13 -20.36
N VAL A 150 -9.96 4.59 -19.32
CA VAL A 150 -11.20 3.80 -19.49
C VAL A 150 -12.36 4.67 -19.99
N ILE A 151 -12.52 5.86 -19.41
CA ILE A 151 -13.64 6.78 -19.74
C ILE A 151 -13.48 7.35 -21.15
N TYR A 152 -12.25 7.62 -21.60
CA TYR A 152 -11.97 8.20 -22.91
C TYR A 152 -11.56 7.16 -23.97
N ASP A 153 -11.79 5.86 -23.69
CA ASP A 153 -11.59 4.74 -24.61
C ASP A 153 -10.13 4.60 -25.10
N ASP A 154 -9.16 4.79 -24.20
CA ASP A 154 -7.75 4.53 -24.51
C ASP A 154 -7.55 3.06 -24.90
N ALA A 155 -7.02 2.84 -26.09
CA ALA A 155 -6.92 1.51 -26.69
C ALA A 155 -5.97 0.59 -25.92
N GLU A 156 -4.89 1.13 -25.31
CA GLU A 156 -3.94 0.35 -24.52
C GLU A 156 -4.53 -0.08 -23.18
N VAL A 157 -5.24 0.82 -22.50
CA VAL A 157 -5.95 0.54 -21.26
C VAL A 157 -7.04 -0.51 -21.47
N LEU A 158 -7.88 -0.34 -22.48
CA LEU A 158 -8.97 -1.28 -22.77
C LEU A 158 -8.43 -2.67 -23.15
N ARG A 159 -7.32 -2.76 -23.89
CA ARG A 159 -6.69 -4.03 -24.24
C ARG A 159 -6.18 -4.79 -23.02
N LYS A 160 -5.66 -4.12 -22.00
CA LYS A 160 -5.28 -4.75 -20.73
C LYS A 160 -6.49 -5.39 -20.05
N ILE A 161 -7.62 -4.67 -19.99
CA ILE A 161 -8.89 -5.18 -19.43
C ILE A 161 -9.42 -6.37 -20.25
N GLU A 162 -9.32 -6.31 -21.57
CA GLU A 162 -9.73 -7.41 -22.46
C GLU A 162 -8.92 -8.69 -22.18
N TRP A 163 -7.62 -8.59 -21.89
CA TRP A 163 -6.82 -9.75 -21.50
C TRP A 163 -7.27 -10.36 -20.18
N ALA A 164 -7.62 -9.56 -19.17
CA ALA A 164 -8.18 -10.09 -17.94
C ALA A 164 -9.51 -10.85 -18.19
N LYS A 165 -10.39 -10.27 -19.00
CA LYS A 165 -11.65 -10.95 -19.42
C LYS A 165 -11.40 -12.23 -20.18
N HIS A 166 -10.42 -12.26 -21.10
CA HIS A 166 -10.06 -13.45 -21.88
C HIS A 166 -9.65 -14.62 -20.99
N TYR A 167 -8.94 -14.35 -19.90
CA TYR A 167 -8.51 -15.37 -18.93
C TYR A 167 -9.50 -15.56 -17.78
N ASN A 168 -10.70 -14.96 -17.83
CA ASN A 168 -11.72 -15.01 -16.77
C ASN A 168 -11.20 -14.58 -15.39
N LYS A 169 -10.35 -13.57 -15.35
CA LYS A 169 -9.80 -13.01 -14.13
C LYS A 169 -10.47 -11.67 -13.80
N PRO A 170 -10.75 -11.37 -12.52
CA PRO A 170 -11.33 -10.09 -12.11
C PRO A 170 -10.43 -8.91 -12.48
N VAL A 171 -11.02 -7.73 -12.56
CA VAL A 171 -10.30 -6.45 -12.70
C VAL A 171 -10.64 -5.60 -11.49
N ASP A 172 -9.62 -5.17 -10.76
CA ASP A 172 -9.78 -4.25 -9.66
C ASP A 172 -9.71 -2.79 -10.12
N GLY A 173 -10.34 -1.93 -9.35
CA GLY A 173 -10.43 -0.52 -9.62
C GLY A 173 -9.79 0.35 -8.57
N HIS A 174 -9.49 1.57 -9.02
CA HIS A 174 -8.97 2.69 -8.26
C HIS A 174 -9.53 3.96 -8.88
N ALA A 175 -10.63 4.46 -8.36
CA ALA A 175 -11.35 5.55 -8.99
C ALA A 175 -11.94 6.53 -7.96
N PRO A 176 -11.05 7.32 -7.27
CA PRO A 176 -11.47 8.28 -6.26
C PRO A 176 -12.40 9.33 -6.86
N GLY A 177 -13.53 9.56 -6.20
CA GLY A 177 -14.52 10.58 -6.59
C GLY A 177 -15.28 10.28 -7.87
N LEU A 178 -15.08 9.16 -8.54
CA LEU A 178 -15.76 8.81 -9.78
C LEU A 178 -17.23 8.46 -9.54
N ARG A 179 -18.14 9.15 -10.22
CA ARG A 179 -19.60 9.03 -10.03
C ARG A 179 -20.35 9.15 -11.36
N GLY A 180 -21.68 8.97 -11.33
CA GLY A 180 -22.58 9.24 -12.46
C GLY A 180 -22.38 8.31 -13.65
N ASP A 181 -22.40 8.90 -14.84
CA ASP A 181 -22.27 8.17 -16.11
C ASP A 181 -20.87 7.64 -16.33
N ASP A 182 -19.83 8.38 -15.91
CA ASP A 182 -18.44 7.96 -15.98
C ASP A 182 -18.19 6.72 -15.12
N LEU A 183 -18.74 6.67 -13.91
CA LEU A 183 -18.71 5.46 -13.09
C LEU A 183 -19.42 4.29 -13.79
N THR A 184 -20.55 4.55 -14.45
CA THR A 184 -21.27 3.50 -15.20
C THR A 184 -20.41 2.96 -16.34
N LYS A 185 -19.70 3.84 -17.07
CA LYS A 185 -18.78 3.45 -18.14
C LYS A 185 -17.61 2.61 -17.58
N TYR A 186 -17.00 3.04 -16.47
CA TYR A 186 -15.92 2.33 -15.79
C TYR A 186 -16.32 0.91 -15.37
N ILE A 187 -17.47 0.74 -14.73
CA ILE A 187 -18.03 -0.57 -14.35
C ILE A 187 -18.33 -1.42 -15.60
N SER A 188 -18.89 -0.82 -16.65
CA SER A 188 -19.23 -1.52 -17.90
C SER A 188 -18.00 -2.06 -18.64
N ALA A 189 -16.84 -1.43 -18.45
CA ALA A 189 -15.56 -1.93 -18.92
C ALA A 189 -15.14 -3.23 -18.22
N GLY A 190 -15.78 -3.63 -17.12
CA GLY A 190 -15.55 -4.88 -16.40
C GLY A 190 -14.80 -4.74 -15.09
N ILE A 191 -14.57 -3.51 -14.63
CA ILE A 191 -13.94 -3.24 -13.33
C ILE A 191 -14.95 -3.51 -12.23
N SER A 192 -14.54 -4.24 -11.18
CA SER A 192 -15.46 -4.88 -10.25
C SER A 192 -15.35 -4.42 -8.79
N THR A 193 -14.25 -3.75 -8.43
CA THR A 193 -13.98 -3.28 -7.06
C THR A 193 -13.54 -1.83 -7.05
N ASP A 194 -13.59 -1.18 -5.87
CA ASP A 194 -12.93 0.09 -5.60
C ASP A 194 -12.66 0.24 -4.10
N HIS A 195 -11.48 0.74 -3.73
CA HIS A 195 -11.04 0.99 -2.35
C HIS A 195 -10.82 2.48 -2.06
N GLU A 196 -11.02 3.35 -3.06
CA GLU A 196 -10.72 4.79 -3.02
C GLU A 196 -11.91 5.69 -2.66
N CYS A 197 -13.04 5.12 -2.25
CA CYS A 197 -14.18 5.95 -1.84
C CYS A 197 -13.86 6.78 -0.60
N PHE A 198 -14.06 8.09 -0.66
CA PHE A 198 -13.85 9.01 0.46
C PHE A 198 -15.12 9.31 1.26
N THR A 199 -16.29 9.12 0.67
CA THR A 199 -17.57 9.48 1.29
C THR A 199 -18.55 8.33 1.27
N TYR A 200 -19.50 8.36 2.24
CA TYR A 200 -20.63 7.42 2.29
C TYR A 200 -21.40 7.37 0.98
N ASP A 201 -21.76 8.54 0.42
CA ASP A 201 -22.59 8.64 -0.78
C ASP A 201 -21.88 8.10 -2.03
N GLU A 202 -20.57 8.26 -2.13
CA GLU A 202 -19.77 7.68 -3.20
C GLU A 202 -19.76 6.15 -3.10
N GLY A 203 -19.44 5.62 -1.91
CA GLY A 203 -19.45 4.17 -1.68
C GLY A 203 -20.82 3.55 -1.92
N LEU A 204 -21.91 4.22 -1.48
CA LEU A 204 -23.27 3.76 -1.71
C LEU A 204 -23.62 3.70 -3.20
N GLU A 205 -23.27 4.74 -3.98
CA GLU A 205 -23.53 4.75 -5.42
C GLU A 205 -22.79 3.61 -6.14
N LYS A 206 -21.52 3.38 -5.82
CA LYS A 206 -20.73 2.28 -6.39
C LYS A 206 -21.36 0.92 -6.08
N LEU A 207 -21.79 0.70 -4.82
CA LEU A 207 -22.50 -0.52 -4.40
C LEU A 207 -23.84 -0.70 -5.14
N GLN A 208 -24.62 0.37 -5.28
CA GLN A 208 -25.91 0.35 -5.99
C GLN A 208 -25.76 0.04 -7.49
N LYS A 209 -24.65 0.45 -8.11
CA LYS A 209 -24.31 0.13 -9.50
C LYS A 209 -23.65 -1.26 -9.67
N GLY A 210 -23.50 -2.03 -8.58
CA GLY A 210 -23.02 -3.42 -8.60
C GLY A 210 -21.52 -3.59 -8.43
N MET A 211 -20.76 -2.52 -8.21
CA MET A 211 -19.35 -2.58 -7.83
C MET A 211 -19.21 -3.03 -6.37
N LYS A 212 -18.11 -3.71 -6.03
CA LYS A 212 -17.78 -3.98 -4.63
C LYS A 212 -16.93 -2.85 -4.07
N VAL A 213 -17.17 -2.51 -2.82
CA VAL A 213 -16.40 -1.49 -2.09
C VAL A 213 -15.52 -2.16 -1.04
N ILE A 214 -14.25 -1.78 -1.02
CA ILE A 214 -13.27 -2.28 -0.06
C ILE A 214 -12.96 -1.15 0.91
N ILE A 215 -13.20 -1.40 2.20
CA ILE A 215 -12.88 -0.46 3.27
C ILE A 215 -11.38 -0.54 3.53
N ARG A 216 -10.70 0.58 3.38
CA ARG A 216 -9.25 0.73 3.48
C ARG A 216 -8.81 1.35 4.80
N GLU A 217 -7.74 0.80 5.40
CA GLU A 217 -7.10 1.34 6.60
C GLU A 217 -5.58 1.18 6.49
N GLY A 218 -4.98 1.99 5.63
CA GLY A 218 -3.54 2.11 5.47
C GLY A 218 -2.87 2.90 6.61
N SER A 219 -1.59 3.20 6.49
CA SER A 219 -0.89 4.10 7.40
C SER A 219 -1.24 5.58 7.13
N ALA A 220 -1.56 5.90 5.87
CA ALA A 220 -2.30 7.09 5.45
C ALA A 220 -3.55 6.66 4.67
N ALA A 221 -4.35 7.61 4.19
CA ALA A 221 -5.50 7.34 3.32
C ALA A 221 -6.48 6.31 3.91
N LYS A 222 -7.22 6.72 4.91
CA LYS A 222 -8.16 5.90 5.67
C LYS A 222 -9.60 6.27 5.35
N ASN A 223 -10.44 5.29 5.02
CA ASN A 223 -11.84 5.53 4.73
C ASN A 223 -12.82 4.72 5.60
N PHE A 224 -12.31 4.03 6.62
CA PHE A 224 -13.13 3.19 7.49
C PHE A 224 -14.31 3.95 8.09
N ASP A 225 -14.08 5.11 8.70
CA ASP A 225 -15.12 5.86 9.38
C ASP A 225 -16.19 6.41 8.44
N ALA A 226 -15.84 6.71 7.19
CA ALA A 226 -16.79 7.15 6.17
C ALA A 226 -17.67 6.01 5.64
N LEU A 227 -17.18 4.78 5.57
CA LEU A 227 -17.83 3.70 4.85
C LEU A 227 -18.42 2.59 5.73
N ILE A 228 -18.02 2.51 7.00
CA ILE A 228 -18.37 1.34 7.84
C ILE A 228 -19.87 1.16 8.02
N ASP A 229 -20.66 2.22 8.03
CA ASP A 229 -22.10 2.12 8.18
C ASP A 229 -22.78 1.43 6.99
N LEU A 230 -22.19 1.48 5.78
CA LEU A 230 -22.65 0.75 4.60
C LEU A 230 -22.63 -0.77 4.82
N LEU A 231 -21.76 -1.26 5.69
CA LEU A 231 -21.66 -2.70 5.99
C LEU A 231 -22.96 -3.26 6.59
N ASN A 232 -23.79 -2.44 7.22
CA ASN A 232 -25.05 -2.87 7.80
C ASN A 232 -26.03 -3.44 6.74
N GLU A 233 -26.03 -2.90 5.53
CA GLU A 233 -26.93 -3.33 4.46
C GLU A 233 -26.21 -4.04 3.31
N HIS A 234 -24.97 -3.59 3.00
CA HIS A 234 -24.22 -4.01 1.81
C HIS A 234 -23.09 -5.00 2.09
N TYR A 235 -23.01 -5.59 3.28
CA TYR A 235 -21.90 -6.46 3.72
C TYR A 235 -21.50 -7.57 2.74
N ARG A 236 -22.40 -8.03 1.86
CA ARG A 236 -22.11 -9.07 0.85
C ARG A 236 -21.26 -8.57 -0.32
N ASN A 237 -21.23 -7.25 -0.51
CA ASN A 237 -20.46 -6.58 -1.56
C ASN A 237 -19.36 -5.68 -0.98
N MET A 238 -18.98 -5.89 0.27
CA MET A 238 -17.92 -5.14 0.91
C MET A 238 -16.83 -6.07 1.44
N MET A 239 -15.60 -5.58 1.46
CA MET A 239 -14.41 -6.27 1.96
C MET A 239 -13.57 -5.30 2.80
N PHE A 240 -12.51 -5.80 3.43
CA PHE A 240 -11.52 -4.99 4.16
C PHE A 240 -10.14 -5.13 3.52
N CYS A 241 -9.37 -4.05 3.55
CA CYS A 241 -7.99 -4.05 3.10
C CYS A 241 -7.11 -3.13 3.95
N SER A 242 -5.80 -3.32 3.82
CA SER A 242 -4.80 -2.46 4.42
C SER A 242 -4.17 -1.48 3.43
N ASP A 243 -4.20 -1.78 2.13
CA ASP A 243 -3.59 -0.95 1.08
C ASP A 243 -2.11 -0.65 1.39
N ASP A 244 -1.73 0.62 1.54
CA ASP A 244 -0.39 1.05 1.94
C ASP A 244 -0.23 1.02 3.46
N LYS A 245 0.36 -0.05 3.99
CA LYS A 245 0.57 -0.22 5.42
C LYS A 245 2.05 -0.31 5.78
N HIS A 246 2.54 0.67 6.53
CA HIS A 246 3.92 0.73 6.99
C HIS A 246 4.24 -0.34 8.04
N PRO A 247 5.53 -0.71 8.22
CA PRO A 247 5.90 -1.87 9.02
C PRO A 247 5.60 -1.71 10.52
N ASP A 248 5.65 -0.51 11.05
CA ASP A 248 5.33 -0.23 12.46
C ASP A 248 3.83 -0.41 12.75
N ASP A 249 2.94 0.07 11.87
CA ASP A 249 1.50 -0.15 11.97
C ASP A 249 1.13 -1.63 11.78
N LEU A 250 1.82 -2.33 10.87
CA LEU A 250 1.63 -3.76 10.65
C LEU A 250 1.99 -4.59 11.89
N LEU A 251 3.00 -4.18 12.66
CA LEU A 251 3.34 -4.82 13.94
C LEU A 251 2.23 -4.70 14.98
N LEU A 252 1.44 -3.62 14.95
CA LEU A 252 0.34 -3.37 15.89
C LEU A 252 -0.93 -4.15 15.54
N GLY A 253 -1.17 -4.44 14.27
CA GLY A 253 -2.35 -5.17 13.81
C GLY A 253 -2.57 -5.11 12.31
N HIS A 254 -3.54 -5.89 11.84
CA HIS A 254 -3.87 -6.01 10.44
C HIS A 254 -5.41 -6.02 10.28
N ILE A 255 -5.99 -6.91 9.47
CA ILE A 255 -7.46 -7.01 9.26
C ILE A 255 -8.23 -7.25 10.56
N ASN A 256 -7.64 -7.90 11.56
CA ASN A 256 -8.25 -8.07 12.88
C ASN A 256 -8.65 -6.75 13.55
N GLN A 257 -7.87 -5.66 13.36
CA GLN A 257 -8.20 -4.35 13.90
C GLN A 257 -9.44 -3.73 13.25
N LEU A 258 -9.60 -3.89 11.92
CA LEU A 258 -10.79 -3.43 11.22
C LEU A 258 -12.02 -4.19 11.71
N CYS A 259 -11.89 -5.50 11.89
CA CYS A 259 -12.95 -6.32 12.48
C CYS A 259 -13.33 -5.85 13.89
N ALA A 260 -12.36 -5.62 14.77
CA ALA A 260 -12.59 -5.15 16.12
C ALA A 260 -13.29 -3.77 16.16
N ARG A 261 -12.80 -2.82 15.35
CA ARG A 261 -13.42 -1.49 15.23
C ARG A 261 -14.84 -1.56 14.69
N ALA A 262 -15.10 -2.42 13.69
CA ALA A 262 -16.45 -2.60 13.14
C ALA A 262 -17.43 -3.13 14.17
N VAL A 263 -17.04 -4.15 14.96
CA VAL A 263 -17.86 -4.67 16.05
C VAL A 263 -18.06 -3.64 17.15
N ALA A 264 -17.02 -2.87 17.51
CA ALA A 264 -17.13 -1.79 18.51
C ALA A 264 -18.10 -0.68 18.07
N LYS A 265 -18.25 -0.44 16.76
CA LYS A 265 -19.27 0.47 16.20
C LYS A 265 -20.68 -0.14 16.11
N GLY A 266 -20.86 -1.39 16.57
CA GLY A 266 -22.17 -2.06 16.62
C GLY A 266 -22.56 -2.83 15.35
N VAL A 267 -21.64 -2.99 14.39
CA VAL A 267 -21.88 -3.85 13.23
C VAL A 267 -21.95 -5.30 13.66
N ASP A 268 -22.95 -6.03 13.17
CA ASP A 268 -23.12 -7.45 13.46
C ASP A 268 -21.88 -8.27 13.09
N VAL A 269 -21.40 -9.09 14.04
CA VAL A 269 -20.13 -9.83 13.89
C VAL A 269 -20.10 -10.74 12.65
N PHE A 270 -21.24 -11.35 12.28
CA PHE A 270 -21.29 -12.22 11.10
C PHE A 270 -21.18 -11.41 9.79
N LYS A 271 -21.67 -10.16 9.77
CA LYS A 271 -21.48 -9.26 8.63
C LYS A 271 -20.01 -8.86 8.50
N VAL A 272 -19.37 -8.55 9.63
CA VAL A 272 -17.93 -8.24 9.68
C VAL A 272 -17.10 -9.42 9.17
N LEU A 273 -17.33 -10.61 9.70
CA LEU A 273 -16.60 -11.81 9.28
C LEU A 273 -16.91 -12.24 7.84
N GLN A 274 -18.13 -11.98 7.35
CA GLN A 274 -18.46 -12.18 5.94
C GLN A 274 -17.53 -11.33 5.04
N SER A 275 -17.29 -10.08 5.41
CA SER A 275 -16.46 -9.15 4.64
C SER A 275 -14.96 -9.44 4.80
N ALA A 276 -14.53 -9.89 5.98
CA ALA A 276 -13.11 -10.15 6.28
C ALA A 276 -12.61 -11.52 5.79
N CYS A 277 -13.49 -12.53 5.66
CA CYS A 277 -13.09 -13.90 5.40
C CYS A 277 -13.72 -14.47 4.12
N VAL A 278 -15.01 -14.20 3.86
CA VAL A 278 -15.79 -14.94 2.86
C VAL A 278 -15.82 -14.22 1.51
N ASN A 279 -16.06 -12.91 1.52
CA ASN A 279 -16.23 -12.15 0.30
C ASN A 279 -14.97 -12.12 -0.58
N PRO A 280 -13.74 -11.94 -0.04
CA PRO A 280 -12.52 -12.02 -0.84
C PRO A 280 -12.35 -13.37 -1.54
N VAL A 281 -12.57 -14.49 -0.79
CA VAL A 281 -12.48 -15.85 -1.37
C VAL A 281 -13.43 -16.01 -2.56
N ARG A 282 -14.68 -15.56 -2.40
CA ARG A 282 -15.71 -15.71 -3.43
C ARG A 282 -15.48 -14.80 -4.63
N HIS A 283 -14.98 -13.60 -4.40
CA HIS A 283 -14.78 -12.63 -5.47
C HIS A 283 -13.59 -13.00 -6.36
N TYR A 284 -12.47 -13.33 -5.74
CA TYR A 284 -11.23 -13.64 -6.47
C TYR A 284 -11.04 -15.13 -6.74
N GLY A 285 -11.94 -16.00 -6.27
CA GLY A 285 -11.82 -17.45 -6.45
C GLY A 285 -10.60 -18.04 -5.74
N LEU A 286 -10.31 -17.55 -4.52
CA LEU A 286 -9.09 -17.91 -3.80
C LEU A 286 -9.13 -19.35 -3.27
N ASP A 287 -7.99 -20.03 -3.30
CA ASP A 287 -7.81 -21.35 -2.65
C ASP A 287 -7.60 -21.20 -1.14
N VAL A 288 -8.58 -20.62 -0.45
CA VAL A 288 -8.61 -20.43 1.00
C VAL A 288 -9.85 -21.08 1.58
N GLY A 289 -9.66 -21.89 2.64
CA GLY A 289 -10.75 -22.59 3.31
C GLY A 289 -11.65 -21.66 4.13
N LEU A 290 -12.96 -21.95 4.08
CA LEU A 290 -14.01 -21.18 4.80
C LEU A 290 -14.61 -21.96 5.98
N LEU A 291 -13.82 -22.86 6.57
CA LEU A 291 -14.20 -23.70 7.71
C LEU A 291 -15.39 -24.64 7.38
N ASN A 292 -15.41 -25.27 6.19
CA ASN A 292 -16.34 -26.32 5.84
C ASN A 292 -15.62 -27.67 5.70
N VAL A 293 -16.36 -28.76 5.83
CA VAL A 293 -15.81 -30.09 5.59
C VAL A 293 -15.34 -30.21 4.13
N GLY A 294 -14.08 -30.61 3.95
CA GLY A 294 -13.41 -30.72 2.67
C GLY A 294 -12.55 -29.51 2.29
N ASP A 295 -12.75 -28.37 2.92
CA ASP A 295 -11.92 -27.16 2.70
C ASP A 295 -10.48 -27.39 3.17
N ASN A 296 -9.56 -26.60 2.66
CA ASN A 296 -8.25 -26.41 3.27
C ASN A 296 -8.43 -25.92 4.71
N ALA A 297 -7.60 -26.40 5.62
CA ALA A 297 -7.70 -26.00 7.02
C ALA A 297 -6.96 -24.67 7.25
N ASP A 298 -7.55 -23.58 6.70
CA ASP A 298 -7.11 -22.20 6.84
C ASP A 298 -7.99 -21.52 7.89
N CYS A 299 -7.63 -21.65 9.14
CA CYS A 299 -8.46 -21.16 10.24
C CYS A 299 -7.63 -20.53 11.33
N ILE A 300 -8.30 -19.71 12.15
CA ILE A 300 -7.69 -19.04 13.29
C ILE A 300 -8.44 -19.37 14.56
N VAL A 301 -7.70 -19.34 15.66
CA VAL A 301 -8.24 -19.38 17.01
C VAL A 301 -8.05 -18.01 17.62
N VAL A 302 -9.15 -17.37 18.01
CA VAL A 302 -9.14 -16.05 18.65
C VAL A 302 -9.71 -16.11 20.06
N GLU A 303 -9.23 -15.22 20.93
CA GLU A 303 -9.65 -15.17 22.34
C GLU A 303 -11.15 -14.82 22.46
N ASP A 304 -11.60 -13.85 21.67
CA ASP A 304 -12.99 -13.40 21.62
C ASP A 304 -13.37 -12.84 20.24
N LEU A 305 -14.64 -12.45 20.09
CA LEU A 305 -15.16 -11.82 18.87
C LEU A 305 -15.37 -10.30 19.02
N LYS A 306 -14.64 -9.66 19.92
CA LYS A 306 -14.61 -8.21 20.11
C LYS A 306 -13.30 -7.62 19.60
N ASP A 307 -12.20 -8.08 20.19
CA ASP A 307 -10.84 -7.59 19.88
C ASP A 307 -10.14 -8.48 18.86
N PHE A 308 -10.66 -9.69 18.62
CA PHE A 308 -10.10 -10.68 17.69
C PHE A 308 -8.61 -10.94 17.91
N LYS A 309 -8.20 -10.98 19.19
CA LYS A 309 -6.83 -11.30 19.53
C LYS A 309 -6.52 -12.74 19.12
N THR A 310 -5.63 -12.89 18.17
CA THR A 310 -5.25 -14.17 17.60
C THR A 310 -4.40 -14.97 18.59
N LEU A 311 -4.81 -16.20 18.86
CA LEU A 311 -4.09 -17.17 19.68
C LEU A 311 -3.29 -18.15 18.81
N GLN A 312 -3.90 -18.60 17.71
CA GLN A 312 -3.29 -19.53 16.75
C GLN A 312 -3.77 -19.24 15.34
N THR A 313 -2.89 -19.47 14.37
CA THR A 313 -3.22 -19.39 12.93
C THR A 313 -2.77 -20.67 12.24
N TYR A 314 -3.67 -21.26 11.48
CA TYR A 314 -3.43 -22.46 10.69
C TYR A 314 -3.62 -22.17 9.21
N ILE A 315 -2.69 -22.65 8.38
CA ILE A 315 -2.78 -22.60 6.92
C ILE A 315 -2.52 -24.02 6.40
N ASN A 316 -3.44 -24.54 5.58
CA ASN A 316 -3.43 -25.93 5.13
C ASN A 316 -3.22 -26.93 6.30
N GLY A 317 -3.77 -26.63 7.48
CA GLY A 317 -3.65 -27.44 8.68
C GLY A 317 -2.30 -27.38 9.40
N GLU A 318 -1.35 -26.60 8.91
CA GLU A 318 -0.07 -26.33 9.57
C GLU A 318 -0.24 -25.15 10.55
N LEU A 319 0.27 -25.31 11.77
CA LEU A 319 0.30 -24.22 12.77
C LEU A 319 1.41 -23.23 12.38
N VAL A 320 1.04 -22.09 11.80
CA VAL A 320 1.99 -21.05 11.35
C VAL A 320 2.21 -19.95 12.39
N TYR A 321 1.29 -19.81 13.35
CA TYR A 321 1.44 -18.92 14.51
C TYR A 321 0.81 -19.54 15.74
N GLY A 322 1.49 -19.46 16.88
CA GLY A 322 1.01 -19.90 18.18
C GLY A 322 2.03 -19.59 19.26
N ASP A 323 1.57 -19.48 20.51
CA ASP A 323 2.40 -19.14 21.67
C ASP A 323 3.14 -17.80 21.53
N GLY A 324 2.53 -16.85 20.78
CA GLY A 324 3.10 -15.53 20.54
C GLY A 324 4.21 -15.47 19.48
N VAL A 325 4.44 -16.58 18.74
CA VAL A 325 5.56 -16.68 17.79
C VAL A 325 5.08 -17.20 16.43
N SER A 326 5.51 -16.52 15.37
CA SER A 326 5.38 -17.03 13.99
C SER A 326 6.32 -18.22 13.79
N ARG A 327 5.81 -19.28 13.16
CA ARG A 327 6.57 -20.50 12.83
C ARG A 327 7.00 -20.53 11.37
N ILE A 328 6.72 -19.47 10.60
CA ILE A 328 7.19 -19.31 9.22
C ILE A 328 8.70 -19.13 9.24
N LYS A 329 9.41 -19.98 8.49
CA LYS A 329 10.88 -19.97 8.43
C LYS A 329 11.39 -18.77 7.64
N HIS A 330 12.63 -18.39 7.90
CA HIS A 330 13.34 -17.46 7.05
C HIS A 330 13.56 -18.07 5.65
N VAL A 331 13.46 -17.21 4.66
CA VAL A 331 13.61 -17.58 3.24
C VAL A 331 14.83 -16.83 2.68
N GLU A 332 15.79 -17.58 2.17
CA GLU A 332 16.92 -17.00 1.42
C GLU A 332 16.47 -16.59 0.02
N PHE A 333 16.92 -15.41 -0.42
CA PHE A 333 16.68 -14.86 -1.75
C PHE A 333 17.82 -13.93 -2.17
N GLU A 334 17.94 -13.66 -3.46
CA GLU A 334 18.88 -12.68 -3.99
C GLU A 334 18.19 -11.30 -4.07
N ASN A 335 18.93 -10.26 -3.67
CA ASN A 335 18.46 -8.90 -3.79
C ASN A 335 18.48 -8.47 -5.26
N LEU A 336 17.35 -8.00 -5.76
CA LEU A 336 17.21 -7.42 -7.09
C LEU A 336 17.05 -5.91 -6.96
N ASN A 337 17.72 -5.14 -7.77
CA ASN A 337 17.58 -3.68 -7.77
C ASN A 337 17.79 -3.09 -9.17
N ASN A 338 17.31 -1.85 -9.34
CA ASN A 338 17.56 -1.02 -10.51
C ASN A 338 17.88 0.40 -10.00
N PHE A 339 19.18 0.65 -9.76
CA PHE A 339 19.64 1.88 -9.14
C PHE A 339 20.92 2.34 -9.83
N ASN A 340 20.84 3.36 -10.70
CA ASN A 340 21.91 3.75 -11.62
C ASN A 340 22.34 5.21 -11.49
N THR A 341 21.79 5.95 -10.52
CA THR A 341 22.23 7.33 -10.26
C THR A 341 23.54 7.35 -9.48
N SER A 342 24.26 8.46 -9.55
CA SER A 342 25.50 8.70 -8.79
C SER A 342 25.29 9.75 -7.70
N LYS A 343 26.25 9.88 -6.78
CA LYS A 343 26.26 10.94 -5.77
C LYS A 343 26.11 12.31 -6.43
N LYS A 344 25.38 13.18 -5.75
CA LYS A 344 25.11 14.55 -6.14
C LYS A 344 26.00 15.52 -5.36
N GLU A 345 26.25 16.67 -5.96
CA GLU A 345 26.92 17.79 -5.31
C GLU A 345 25.89 18.79 -4.77
N VAL A 346 26.25 19.59 -3.79
CA VAL A 346 25.35 20.62 -3.22
C VAL A 346 24.84 21.58 -4.28
N SER A 347 25.68 21.89 -5.29
CA SER A 347 25.31 22.72 -6.44
C SER A 347 24.15 22.18 -7.28
N ASP A 348 23.93 20.88 -7.29
CA ASP A 348 22.87 20.26 -8.07
C ASP A 348 21.46 20.57 -7.52
N PHE A 349 21.39 21.03 -6.27
CA PHE A 349 20.15 21.41 -5.59
C PHE A 349 19.90 22.93 -5.56
N ARG A 350 20.76 23.71 -6.22
CA ARG A 350 20.57 25.16 -6.36
C ARG A 350 19.54 25.48 -7.43
N LEU A 351 18.71 26.47 -7.15
CA LEU A 351 17.74 27.00 -8.11
C LEU A 351 17.92 28.52 -8.19
N GLU A 352 18.67 28.96 -9.20
CA GLU A 352 18.89 30.39 -9.46
C GLU A 352 17.57 31.04 -9.88
N SER A 353 17.20 32.15 -9.24
CA SER A 353 16.01 32.91 -9.59
C SER A 353 16.05 34.31 -8.98
N GLN A 354 15.24 35.21 -9.59
CA GLN A 354 15.04 36.59 -9.16
C GLN A 354 13.54 36.93 -8.95
N VAL A 355 12.67 35.91 -9.00
CA VAL A 355 11.21 36.12 -8.86
C VAL A 355 10.82 36.44 -7.41
N HIS A 356 9.73 37.17 -7.25
CA HIS A 356 9.20 37.51 -5.93
C HIS A 356 8.22 36.48 -5.39
N LYS A 357 7.64 35.64 -6.27
CA LYS A 357 6.63 34.66 -5.94
C LYS A 357 6.98 33.28 -6.49
N ILE A 358 6.67 32.25 -5.71
CA ILE A 358 6.86 30.85 -6.10
C ILE A 358 5.58 30.03 -5.87
N ARG A 359 5.39 28.99 -6.68
CA ARG A 359 4.41 27.93 -6.41
C ARG A 359 4.95 26.99 -5.36
N VAL A 360 4.10 26.65 -4.41
CA VAL A 360 4.43 25.79 -3.28
C VAL A 360 3.39 24.70 -3.17
N ILE A 361 3.86 23.46 -3.01
CA ILE A 361 3.01 22.31 -2.71
C ILE A 361 2.56 22.43 -1.25
N GLU A 362 1.27 22.50 -0.98
CA GLU A 362 0.76 22.39 0.39
C GLU A 362 0.42 20.93 0.70
N CYS A 363 1.23 20.32 1.55
CA CYS A 363 0.96 18.98 2.08
C CYS A 363 -0.18 19.05 3.10
N VAL A 364 -1.13 18.11 3.00
CA VAL A 364 -2.24 17.93 3.95
C VAL A 364 -1.98 16.64 4.72
N ASP A 365 -1.88 16.73 6.04
CA ASP A 365 -1.55 15.56 6.88
C ASP A 365 -2.60 14.46 6.76
N GLY A 366 -2.15 13.24 6.46
CA GLY A 366 -3.01 12.08 6.30
C GLY A 366 -3.74 11.95 4.97
N GLU A 367 -3.58 12.91 4.04
CA GLU A 367 -4.25 12.94 2.75
C GLU A 367 -3.28 12.69 1.59
N LEU A 368 -3.79 12.15 0.49
CA LEU A 368 -3.05 12.01 -0.77
C LEU A 368 -3.07 13.30 -1.59
N VAL A 369 -4.15 14.06 -1.48
CA VAL A 369 -4.32 15.33 -2.18
C VAL A 369 -3.42 16.41 -1.58
N THR A 370 -3.03 17.37 -2.43
CA THR A 370 -2.29 18.56 -2.02
C THR A 370 -3.05 19.80 -2.49
N ASN A 371 -2.63 20.97 -2.04
CA ASN A 371 -3.10 22.23 -2.61
C ASN A 371 -1.96 22.96 -3.30
N GLU A 372 -2.31 23.90 -4.18
CA GLU A 372 -1.38 24.87 -4.76
C GLU A 372 -1.43 26.17 -3.96
N LEU A 373 -0.28 26.60 -3.45
CA LEU A 373 -0.11 27.93 -2.84
C LEU A 373 0.83 28.78 -3.70
N VAL A 374 0.67 30.10 -3.59
CA VAL A 374 1.62 31.07 -4.10
C VAL A 374 2.17 31.86 -2.92
N GLU A 375 3.46 31.71 -2.65
CA GLU A 375 4.15 32.29 -1.50
C GLU A 375 5.25 33.26 -1.94
N ASP A 376 5.71 34.12 -0.99
CA ASP A 376 6.86 34.97 -1.22
C ASP A 376 8.14 34.14 -1.32
N ALA A 377 8.94 34.40 -2.35
CA ALA A 377 10.21 33.74 -2.56
C ALA A 377 11.24 34.20 -1.51
N THR A 378 12.00 33.27 -0.96
CA THR A 378 13.17 33.58 -0.15
C THR A 378 14.42 33.36 -1.00
N ILE A 379 15.20 34.43 -1.20
CA ILE A 379 16.39 34.41 -2.05
C ILE A 379 17.63 34.72 -1.23
N GLU A 380 18.64 33.85 -1.32
CA GLU A 380 19.97 34.07 -0.76
C GLU A 380 21.02 33.84 -1.84
N ALA A 381 21.93 34.81 -2.00
CA ALA A 381 22.99 34.79 -3.01
C ALA A 381 22.49 34.44 -4.43
N GLY A 382 21.27 34.92 -4.79
CA GLY A 382 20.67 34.69 -6.10
C GLY A 382 19.98 33.34 -6.29
N ASN A 383 19.86 32.53 -5.24
CA ASN A 383 19.21 31.23 -5.28
C ASN A 383 17.96 31.23 -4.40
N LEU A 384 16.92 30.52 -4.84
CA LEU A 384 15.76 30.20 -4.01
C LEU A 384 16.16 29.22 -2.92
N VAL A 385 15.82 29.55 -1.66
CA VAL A 385 16.17 28.75 -0.49
C VAL A 385 14.96 28.44 0.38
N SER A 386 15.06 27.42 1.25
CA SER A 386 14.06 27.11 2.25
C SER A 386 13.89 28.25 3.26
N ASN A 387 12.66 28.46 3.72
CA ASN A 387 12.34 29.40 4.80
C ASN A 387 11.66 28.67 5.96
N ILE A 388 12.45 28.38 6.99
CA ILE A 388 11.99 27.64 8.19
C ILE A 388 10.90 28.42 8.97
N LYS A 389 10.90 29.78 8.89
CA LYS A 389 9.94 30.61 9.63
C LYS A 389 8.53 30.51 9.06
N THR A 390 8.40 30.41 7.75
CA THR A 390 7.12 30.27 7.02
C THR A 390 6.80 28.83 6.69
N ASP A 391 7.68 27.88 7.04
CA ASP A 391 7.61 26.46 6.70
C ASP A 391 7.53 26.22 5.19
N VAL A 392 8.18 27.06 4.39
CA VAL A 392 8.35 26.84 2.95
C VAL A 392 9.71 26.19 2.73
N LEU A 393 9.74 24.88 2.58
CA LEU A 393 10.97 24.09 2.52
C LEU A 393 11.25 23.64 1.08
N LYS A 394 12.53 23.50 0.74
CA LYS A 394 12.92 22.93 -0.54
C LYS A 394 12.66 21.42 -0.56
N MET A 395 12.10 20.95 -1.68
CA MET A 395 11.85 19.57 -2.00
C MET A 395 12.52 19.22 -3.31
N THR A 396 13.00 18.00 -3.45
CA THR A 396 13.63 17.49 -4.67
C THR A 396 13.19 16.09 -5.01
N VAL A 397 13.18 15.78 -6.30
CA VAL A 397 13.07 14.41 -6.83
C VAL A 397 14.30 14.14 -7.71
N VAL A 398 15.02 13.07 -7.39
CA VAL A 398 16.24 12.65 -8.09
C VAL A 398 15.96 11.33 -8.82
N ASN A 399 16.14 11.34 -10.14
CA ASN A 399 15.99 10.13 -10.94
C ASN A 399 17.01 9.07 -10.49
N ARG A 400 16.50 7.92 -10.02
CA ARG A 400 17.36 6.81 -9.57
C ARG A 400 17.79 5.88 -10.71
N TYR A 401 17.10 5.93 -11.84
CA TYR A 401 17.32 5.07 -13.01
C TYR A 401 18.38 5.63 -13.96
N GLN A 402 18.58 6.95 -13.93
CA GLN A 402 19.55 7.68 -14.73
C GLN A 402 20.20 8.79 -13.90
N ASN A 403 21.41 9.18 -14.29
CA ASN A 403 22.14 10.24 -13.57
C ASN A 403 21.77 11.63 -14.09
N ASP A 404 20.51 12.01 -13.94
CA ASP A 404 19.97 13.30 -14.35
C ASP A 404 20.12 14.38 -13.28
N THR A 405 19.89 15.64 -13.68
CA THR A 405 19.80 16.78 -12.76
C THR A 405 18.55 16.64 -11.90
N PRO A 406 18.65 16.85 -10.57
CA PRO A 406 17.48 16.82 -9.68
C PRO A 406 16.41 17.83 -10.06
N ALA A 407 15.14 17.43 -10.02
CA ALA A 407 14.02 18.37 -10.07
C ALA A 407 13.82 19.00 -8.69
N ILE A 408 13.49 20.30 -8.67
CA ILE A 408 13.37 21.10 -7.43
C ILE A 408 12.01 21.78 -7.40
N ALA A 409 11.38 21.75 -6.23
CA ALA A 409 10.18 22.51 -5.90
C ALA A 409 10.22 22.99 -4.43
N PHE A 410 9.11 23.56 -3.99
CA PHE A 410 8.94 23.98 -2.60
C PHE A 410 7.67 23.38 -2.03
N ILE A 411 7.72 23.05 -0.73
CA ILE A 411 6.64 22.40 0.00
C ILE A 411 6.40 23.06 1.35
N LYS A 412 5.17 23.03 1.82
CA LYS A 412 4.72 23.57 3.10
C LYS A 412 4.07 22.48 3.95
N ASN A 413 4.02 22.70 5.26
CA ASN A 413 3.45 21.82 6.29
C ASN A 413 4.28 20.57 6.61
N PHE A 414 5.57 20.52 6.27
CA PHE A 414 6.49 19.49 6.75
C PHE A 414 7.07 19.78 8.12
N GLY A 415 7.20 21.06 8.48
CA GLY A 415 7.56 21.53 9.82
C GLY A 415 9.03 21.42 10.21
N LEU A 416 9.93 20.88 9.36
CA LEU A 416 11.34 20.69 9.69
C LEU A 416 12.00 21.99 10.07
N LYS A 417 12.79 21.97 11.17
CA LYS A 417 13.55 23.11 11.69
C LYS A 417 15.05 22.94 11.48
N GLU A 418 15.52 21.72 11.29
CA GLU A 418 16.89 21.38 10.91
C GLU A 418 16.92 20.13 10.02
N GLY A 419 18.01 19.94 9.28
CA GLY A 419 18.28 18.72 8.55
C GLY A 419 17.39 18.47 7.33
N ALA A 420 17.25 17.19 7.00
CA ALA A 420 16.44 16.71 5.88
C ALA A 420 15.96 15.27 6.13
N ILE A 421 14.87 14.90 5.47
CA ILE A 421 14.43 13.50 5.32
C ILE A 421 14.40 13.15 3.84
N ALA A 422 14.68 11.88 3.52
CA ALA A 422 14.63 11.38 2.14
C ALA A 422 14.14 9.93 2.09
N SER A 423 13.59 9.54 0.94
CA SER A 423 13.05 8.21 0.68
C SER A 423 13.26 7.83 -0.79
N SER A 424 13.61 6.58 -1.06
CA SER A 424 13.45 5.96 -2.39
C SER A 424 12.11 5.20 -2.52
N VAL A 425 11.27 5.23 -1.48
CA VAL A 425 9.86 4.85 -1.56
C VAL A 425 9.10 6.12 -1.89
N GLY A 426 8.80 6.31 -3.17
CA GLY A 426 8.10 7.49 -3.69
C GLY A 426 7.12 7.06 -4.77
N HIS A 427 5.85 6.99 -4.42
CA HIS A 427 4.78 6.47 -5.27
C HIS A 427 4.65 7.26 -6.58
N ASP A 428 4.51 6.58 -7.73
CA ASP A 428 4.70 5.14 -7.93
C ASP A 428 6.06 4.82 -8.55
N SER A 429 6.77 5.85 -9.08
CA SER A 429 8.01 5.69 -9.85
C SER A 429 9.21 5.32 -8.98
N HIS A 430 9.13 5.52 -7.67
CA HIS A 430 10.18 5.25 -6.69
C HIS A 430 11.51 5.97 -6.98
N ASN A 431 11.47 7.14 -7.57
CA ASN A 431 12.60 8.05 -7.60
C ASN A 431 12.93 8.54 -6.18
N ILE A 432 14.17 8.97 -5.94
CA ILE A 432 14.54 9.50 -4.62
C ILE A 432 13.83 10.84 -4.41
N ILE A 433 13.05 10.93 -3.35
CA ILE A 433 12.38 12.16 -2.92
C ILE A 433 12.95 12.65 -1.60
N ALA A 434 13.22 13.95 -1.49
CA ALA A 434 13.75 14.53 -0.26
C ALA A 434 13.15 15.91 0.02
N VAL A 435 13.05 16.24 1.32
CA VAL A 435 12.69 17.57 1.81
C VAL A 435 13.67 17.99 2.90
N GLY A 436 14.11 19.25 2.87
CA GLY A 436 15.09 19.72 3.86
C GLY A 436 15.17 21.24 3.98
N VAL A 437 15.89 21.65 5.02
CA VAL A 437 16.04 23.07 5.37
C VAL A 437 17.17 23.77 4.61
N SER A 438 18.08 23.02 3.97
CA SER A 438 19.17 23.55 3.16
C SER A 438 19.60 22.57 2.06
N ASP A 439 20.30 23.06 1.04
CA ASP A 439 20.84 22.27 -0.06
C ASP A 439 21.87 21.24 0.44
N GLU A 440 22.65 21.57 1.47
CA GLU A 440 23.61 20.67 2.09
C GLU A 440 22.93 19.49 2.80
N ALA A 441 21.84 19.77 3.53
CA ALA A 441 21.08 18.74 4.23
C ALA A 441 20.39 17.80 3.23
N ILE A 442 19.78 18.34 2.17
CA ILE A 442 19.16 17.58 1.09
C ILE A 442 20.21 16.71 0.38
N CYS A 443 21.35 17.31 -0.03
CA CYS A 443 22.45 16.60 -0.68
C CYS A 443 22.95 15.42 0.17
N LYS A 444 23.15 15.65 1.48
CA LYS A 444 23.56 14.62 2.43
C LYS A 444 22.54 13.47 2.51
N ALA A 445 21.24 13.79 2.63
CA ALA A 445 20.18 12.79 2.71
C ALA A 445 20.04 11.98 1.40
N VAL A 446 20.07 12.63 0.25
CA VAL A 446 20.05 11.97 -1.07
C VAL A 446 21.25 11.05 -1.22
N ASN A 447 22.47 11.52 -0.92
CA ASN A 447 23.69 10.72 -1.08
C ASN A 447 23.74 9.52 -0.13
N LEU A 448 23.13 9.61 1.06
CA LEU A 448 22.99 8.49 1.96
C LEU A 448 22.13 7.36 1.34
N LEU A 449 21.07 7.72 0.59
CA LEU A 449 20.26 6.75 -0.15
C LEU A 449 20.99 6.21 -1.39
N VAL A 450 21.77 7.03 -2.08
CA VAL A 450 22.59 6.58 -3.22
C VAL A 450 23.64 5.55 -2.75
N GLU A 451 24.29 5.78 -1.61
CA GLU A 451 25.26 4.85 -1.03
C GLU A 451 24.66 3.50 -0.63
N ASN A 452 23.39 3.49 -0.24
CA ASN A 452 22.67 2.28 0.17
C ASN A 452 21.82 1.67 -0.96
N GLU A 453 21.87 2.23 -2.17
CA GLU A 453 21.06 1.82 -3.33
C GLU A 453 19.57 1.73 -3.00
N GLY A 454 19.11 2.66 -2.15
CA GLY A 454 17.71 2.78 -1.72
C GLY A 454 17.54 2.71 -0.21
N GLY A 455 16.39 3.19 0.24
CA GLY A 455 16.04 3.25 1.64
C GLY A 455 15.24 4.48 2.02
N ILE A 456 15.11 4.68 3.32
CA ILE A 456 14.58 5.91 3.93
C ILE A 456 15.59 6.44 4.94
N CYS A 457 15.74 7.74 5.06
CA CYS A 457 16.71 8.33 5.97
C CYS A 457 16.26 9.65 6.56
N ALA A 458 16.91 10.02 7.69
CA ALA A 458 16.89 11.34 8.29
C ALA A 458 18.32 11.78 8.58
N VAL A 459 18.62 13.04 8.31
CA VAL A 459 19.92 13.65 8.61
C VAL A 459 19.74 14.94 9.39
N SER A 460 20.57 15.13 10.41
CA SER A 460 20.70 16.39 11.16
C SER A 460 22.13 16.91 11.08
N ASN A 461 22.41 17.97 11.83
CA ASN A 461 23.78 18.48 11.97
C ASN A 461 24.72 17.51 12.71
N SER A 462 24.17 16.64 13.58
CA SER A 462 24.93 15.79 14.49
C SER A 462 24.72 14.29 14.29
N GLU A 463 23.62 13.89 13.63
CA GLU A 463 23.22 12.49 13.51
C GLU A 463 22.66 12.21 12.11
N GLU A 464 22.89 11.00 11.63
CA GLU A 464 22.25 10.45 10.44
C GLU A 464 21.76 9.04 10.71
N LYS A 465 20.57 8.72 10.20
CA LYS A 465 20.01 7.37 10.26
C LYS A 465 19.49 6.97 8.89
N VAL A 466 19.65 5.69 8.57
CA VAL A 466 19.13 5.09 7.34
C VAL A 466 18.53 3.72 7.64
N VAL A 467 17.40 3.44 7.03
CA VAL A 467 16.86 2.08 6.86
C VAL A 467 17.11 1.71 5.41
N ALA A 468 18.12 0.86 5.20
CA ALA A 468 18.45 0.38 3.86
C ALA A 468 17.37 -0.59 3.35
N LEU A 469 17.01 -0.43 2.08
CA LEU A 469 16.01 -1.22 1.38
C LEU A 469 16.61 -1.80 0.09
N PRO A 470 17.47 -2.83 0.19
CA PRO A 470 18.27 -3.31 -0.94
C PRO A 470 17.45 -4.05 -2.01
N VAL A 471 16.21 -4.44 -1.72
CA VAL A 471 15.33 -5.10 -2.69
C VAL A 471 14.51 -4.04 -3.41
N ALA A 472 14.82 -3.85 -4.66
CA ALA A 472 14.23 -2.83 -5.53
C ALA A 472 14.32 -1.39 -4.97
N GLY A 473 15.15 -1.15 -3.94
CA GLY A 473 15.22 0.12 -3.22
C GLY A 473 13.98 0.46 -2.39
N ILE A 474 13.06 -0.48 -2.21
CA ILE A 474 11.77 -0.28 -1.52
C ILE A 474 11.47 -1.33 -0.45
N MET A 475 12.13 -2.48 -0.47
CA MET A 475 11.95 -3.54 0.52
C MET A 475 13.27 -3.98 1.13
N SER A 476 13.19 -4.51 2.35
CA SER A 476 14.32 -4.98 3.13
C SER A 476 14.48 -6.50 3.04
N ASP A 477 15.74 -6.95 3.18
CA ASP A 477 16.14 -8.34 3.40
C ASP A 477 16.14 -8.76 4.89
N LYS A 478 15.76 -7.83 5.78
CA LYS A 478 15.74 -8.06 7.23
C LYS A 478 14.35 -8.43 7.74
N SER A 479 14.32 -8.99 8.96
CA SER A 479 13.07 -9.34 9.59
C SER A 479 12.17 -8.12 9.88
N ALA A 480 10.86 -8.35 9.80
CA ALA A 480 9.84 -7.33 10.05
C ALA A 480 10.01 -6.60 11.41
N THR A 481 10.41 -7.33 12.46
CA THR A 481 10.64 -6.73 13.79
C THR A 481 11.81 -5.72 13.76
N ILE A 482 12.87 -6.02 12.98
CA ILE A 482 14.00 -5.11 12.83
C ILE A 482 13.56 -3.88 12.05
N ILE A 483 12.89 -4.07 10.91
CA ILE A 483 12.46 -2.97 10.05
C ILE A 483 11.44 -2.08 10.75
N GLY A 484 10.42 -2.64 11.40
CA GLY A 484 9.42 -1.86 12.13
C GLY A 484 10.04 -1.01 13.24
N LYS A 485 11.04 -1.57 13.97
CA LYS A 485 11.78 -0.79 14.97
C LYS A 485 12.61 0.33 14.33
N GLN A 486 13.37 0.02 13.29
CA GLN A 486 14.20 1.01 12.61
C GLN A 486 13.36 2.12 11.99
N TYR A 487 12.19 1.77 11.40
CA TYR A 487 11.24 2.74 10.87
C TYR A 487 10.69 3.64 11.99
N SER A 488 10.24 3.07 13.11
CA SER A 488 9.77 3.86 14.26
C SER A 488 10.84 4.80 14.81
N ASP A 489 12.11 4.39 14.80
CA ASP A 489 13.22 5.24 15.26
C ASP A 489 13.52 6.37 14.27
N LEU A 490 13.31 6.15 12.96
CA LEU A 490 13.39 7.18 11.92
C LEU A 490 12.22 8.16 11.98
N ASP A 491 11.00 7.68 12.17
CA ASP A 491 9.81 8.53 12.35
C ASP A 491 9.98 9.47 13.55
N LYS A 492 10.46 8.93 14.67
CA LYS A 492 10.80 9.77 15.86
C LYS A 492 11.86 10.82 15.54
N MET A 493 12.90 10.44 14.76
CA MET A 493 13.93 11.41 14.37
C MET A 493 13.35 12.50 13.47
N ALA A 494 12.51 12.18 12.48
CA ALA A 494 11.84 13.17 11.65
C ALA A 494 11.00 14.16 12.49
N LYS A 495 10.30 13.67 13.51
CA LYS A 495 9.55 14.49 14.46
C LYS A 495 10.45 15.35 15.35
N GLN A 496 11.62 14.84 15.77
CA GLN A 496 12.63 15.61 16.48
C GLN A 496 13.25 16.72 15.63
N LEU A 497 13.41 16.49 14.30
CA LEU A 497 13.82 17.51 13.35
C LEU A 497 12.76 18.60 13.14
N GLY A 498 11.55 18.44 13.68
CA GLY A 498 10.47 19.42 13.68
C GLY A 498 9.21 19.01 12.93
N SER A 499 9.16 17.86 12.27
CA SER A 499 7.98 17.45 11.54
C SER A 499 6.78 17.24 12.48
N THR A 500 5.63 17.81 12.06
CA THR A 500 4.36 17.69 12.78
C THR A 500 3.41 16.67 12.13
N LEU A 501 3.81 16.11 10.99
CA LEU A 501 3.01 15.13 10.25
C LEU A 501 2.86 13.83 11.04
N HIS A 502 1.72 13.19 10.92
CA HIS A 502 1.45 11.89 11.54
C HIS A 502 2.44 10.83 11.04
N ALA A 503 2.57 10.70 9.72
CA ALA A 503 3.45 9.77 9.02
C ALA A 503 4.32 10.50 7.96
N PRO A 504 5.43 11.17 8.37
CA PRO A 504 6.19 12.09 7.49
C PRO A 504 6.76 11.40 6.25
N TYR A 505 7.20 10.16 6.33
CA TYR A 505 7.72 9.41 5.17
C TYR A 505 6.63 8.98 4.21
N MET A 506 5.43 8.59 4.71
CA MET A 506 4.29 8.29 3.87
C MET A 506 3.80 9.55 3.15
N SER A 507 3.67 10.67 3.88
CA SER A 507 3.32 11.96 3.26
C SER A 507 4.35 12.36 2.20
N LEU A 508 5.66 12.18 2.48
CA LEU A 508 6.73 12.47 1.52
C LEU A 508 6.59 11.63 0.24
N SER A 509 6.31 10.34 0.37
CA SER A 509 6.21 9.43 -0.78
C SER A 509 5.10 9.82 -1.75
N PHE A 510 3.98 10.32 -1.25
CA PHE A 510 2.85 10.76 -2.09
C PHE A 510 3.06 12.15 -2.73
N MET A 511 4.09 12.88 -2.36
CA MET A 511 4.39 14.16 -3.02
C MET A 511 4.91 13.99 -4.45
N ALA A 512 5.30 12.76 -4.83
CA ALA A 512 5.68 12.39 -6.19
C ALA A 512 4.55 11.72 -7.00
N LEU A 513 3.39 11.46 -6.41
CA LEU A 513 2.27 10.75 -7.05
C LEU A 513 1.46 11.69 -7.95
N LEU A 514 1.84 11.77 -9.24
CA LEU A 514 1.35 12.78 -10.19
C LEU A 514 -0.14 12.64 -10.54
N VAL A 515 -0.70 11.43 -10.43
CA VAL A 515 -2.11 11.17 -10.75
C VAL A 515 -3.09 11.76 -9.73
N ILE A 516 -2.59 12.17 -8.58
CA ILE A 516 -3.40 12.80 -7.52
C ILE A 516 -3.17 14.33 -7.51
N PRO A 517 -4.26 15.16 -7.61
CA PRO A 517 -4.12 16.62 -7.59
C PRO A 517 -3.72 17.15 -6.19
N ALA A 518 -3.32 18.45 -6.09
CA ALA A 518 -3.12 19.40 -7.17
C ALA A 518 -1.67 19.43 -7.67
N LEU A 519 -0.70 19.94 -6.87
CA LEU A 519 0.71 20.02 -7.25
C LEU A 519 1.50 18.84 -6.73
N LYS A 520 2.33 18.26 -7.59
CA LYS A 520 3.27 17.18 -7.28
C LYS A 520 4.61 17.44 -7.96
N LEU A 521 5.67 16.74 -7.53
CA LEU A 521 6.98 16.85 -8.15
C LEU A 521 7.42 15.50 -8.72
N SER A 522 7.70 15.43 -10.02
CA SER A 522 8.41 14.30 -10.63
C SER A 522 9.90 14.61 -10.81
N ASP A 523 10.66 13.63 -11.26
CA ASP A 523 12.06 13.82 -11.69
C ASP A 523 12.20 14.77 -12.91
N LYS A 524 11.10 15.05 -13.64
CA LYS A 524 11.04 15.92 -14.80
C LYS A 524 10.58 17.35 -14.47
N GLY A 525 10.07 17.60 -13.26
CA GLY A 525 9.66 18.93 -12.82
C GLY A 525 8.35 18.96 -12.04
N LEU A 526 7.94 20.18 -11.67
CA LEU A 526 6.70 20.45 -10.97
C LEU A 526 5.50 20.20 -11.88
N PHE A 527 4.53 19.43 -11.41
CA PHE A 527 3.39 18.97 -12.19
C PHE A 527 2.07 19.38 -11.53
N ASN A 528 1.13 19.87 -12.31
CA ASN A 528 -0.22 20.18 -11.88
C ASN A 528 -1.16 19.04 -12.29
N GLY A 529 -1.58 18.23 -11.32
CA GLY A 529 -2.49 17.10 -11.53
C GLY A 529 -3.92 17.51 -11.90
N GLY A 530 -4.30 18.77 -11.68
CA GLY A 530 -5.61 19.28 -12.08
C GLY A 530 -5.70 19.62 -13.57
N THR A 531 -4.63 20.18 -14.16
CA THR A 531 -4.52 20.47 -15.61
C THR A 531 -3.82 19.36 -16.38
N PHE A 532 -3.17 18.45 -15.68
CA PHE A 532 -2.38 17.34 -16.20
C PHE A 532 -1.20 17.78 -17.08
N GLU A 533 -0.48 18.83 -16.63
CA GLU A 533 0.64 19.45 -17.35
C GLU A 533 1.75 19.88 -16.37
N PHE A 534 2.97 20.00 -16.90
CA PHE A 534 4.06 20.62 -16.14
C PHE A 534 3.81 22.10 -15.93
N THR A 535 4.23 22.60 -14.77
CA THR A 535 4.15 24.01 -14.42
C THR A 535 5.49 24.51 -13.87
N SER A 536 5.68 25.84 -13.86
CA SER A 536 6.89 26.43 -13.31
C SER A 536 6.79 26.61 -11.79
N VAL A 537 7.90 26.42 -11.09
CA VAL A 537 8.05 26.84 -9.69
C VAL A 537 7.90 28.37 -9.58
N GLU A 538 8.41 29.10 -10.56
CA GLU A 538 8.35 30.54 -10.60
C GLU A 538 6.97 31.03 -11.01
N VAL A 539 6.47 32.07 -10.32
CA VAL A 539 5.29 32.82 -10.71
C VAL A 539 5.75 34.16 -11.27
N LEU A 540 5.54 34.35 -12.57
CA LEU A 540 5.83 35.61 -13.25
C LEU A 540 4.69 36.59 -12.97
N ASP A 541 5.03 37.87 -12.66
CA ASP A 541 4.08 38.97 -12.44
C ASP A 541 3.21 39.26 -13.67
#